data_6bf29e108bfdce69088af0bb4aae5aef
#
_entry.id   6bf29e108bfdce69088af0bb4aae5aef
#
_cell.length_a   1.000
_cell.length_b   1.000
_cell.length_c   1.000
_cell.angle_alpha   90.00
_cell.angle_beta   90.00
_cell.angle_gamma   90.00
#
_symmetry.space_group_name_H-M   'P 1'
#
loop_
_entity.id
_entity.type
_entity.pdbx_description
1 polymer ?
#
loop_
_entity_poly.entity_id
_entity_poly.type
_entity_poly.pdbx_seq_one_letter_code
_entity_poly.pdbx_strand_id
1 'polypeptide(L)'
;MLLLFTTFLPLTWLLVGCKAEGRPQSPPTNGHSMSGASEGLVVSTTAGLLQGSKKILSDSGLSVKSWVGIPYAEAPVGPLRFQPPQKKESWPGVRDAIRTPAACPQASPFSMAGGETNLTSTDEDCLYLSIFAPSLSESLLPVMIWIHPGGFNFGSLEDTDPSVLAATNNVIVVSLQYRLGALGFSLLSKNVSNLGLRDQIVAIDFVSHNIINFGGDPTRVTVFGSEVI
;
A
#
# COMPACT_ATOMS: atom_id res chain seq x y z
N MET A 1 12.62 -41.11 31.33
CA MET A 1 11.38 -40.29 31.26
C MET A 1 11.82 -38.83 31.25
N LEU A 2 12.04 -38.30 30.04
CA LEU A 2 12.60 -36.97 29.82
C LEU A 2 11.46 -36.09 29.29
N LEU A 3 10.97 -35.18 30.13
CA LEU A 3 9.95 -34.19 29.75
C LEU A 3 10.65 -33.04 28.98
N LEU A 4 10.39 -32.97 27.68
CA LEU A 4 10.72 -31.81 26.85
C LEU A 4 9.63 -30.74 27.05
N PHE A 5 9.97 -29.67 27.78
CA PHE A 5 9.18 -28.45 27.81
C PHE A 5 9.51 -27.66 26.54
N THR A 6 8.57 -27.65 25.59
CA THR A 6 8.59 -26.68 24.49
C THR A 6 8.04 -25.35 24.99
N THR A 7 8.91 -24.40 25.25
CA THR A 7 8.53 -23.03 25.55
C THR A 7 8.12 -22.34 24.24
N PHE A 8 6.82 -22.09 24.08
CA PHE A 8 6.30 -21.14 23.09
C PHE A 8 6.77 -19.72 23.48
N LEU A 9 7.68 -19.16 22.72
CA LEU A 9 7.97 -17.72 22.80
C LEU A 9 6.78 -16.94 22.17
N PRO A 10 6.22 -15.96 22.86
CA PRO A 10 5.24 -15.07 22.24
C PRO A 10 5.92 -14.22 21.17
N LEU A 11 5.29 -14.19 19.98
CA LEU A 11 5.69 -13.34 18.86
C LEU A 11 5.54 -11.87 19.29
N THR A 12 6.63 -11.22 19.61
CA THR A 12 6.63 -9.79 19.94
C THR A 12 6.57 -8.99 18.65
N TRP A 13 5.50 -8.24 18.47
CA TRP A 13 5.32 -7.28 17.38
C TRP A 13 6.32 -6.12 17.54
N LEU A 14 7.22 -5.96 16.57
CA LEU A 14 8.14 -4.83 16.55
C LEU A 14 7.47 -3.67 15.80
N LEU A 15 7.07 -2.62 16.53
CA LEU A 15 6.60 -1.37 15.97
C LEU A 15 7.83 -0.48 15.69
N VAL A 16 8.13 -0.24 14.41
CA VAL A 16 9.18 0.70 14.01
C VAL A 16 8.51 2.02 13.62
N GLY A 17 8.69 3.03 14.47
CA GLY A 17 8.25 4.39 14.21
C GLY A 17 9.30 5.17 13.41
N CYS A 18 8.98 5.59 12.19
CA CYS A 18 9.81 6.53 11.43
C CYS A 18 9.36 7.96 11.68
N LYS A 19 10.27 8.81 12.17
CA LYS A 19 10.07 10.25 12.29
C LYS A 19 10.54 10.93 11.01
N ALA A 20 9.63 11.47 10.23
CA ALA A 20 9.97 12.26 9.05
C ALA A 20 10.27 13.70 9.47
N GLU A 21 11.51 14.16 9.26
CA GLU A 21 11.86 15.58 9.37
C GLU A 21 11.75 16.22 7.99
N GLY A 22 10.82 17.15 7.86
CA GLY A 22 10.64 17.97 6.67
C GLY A 22 9.20 18.43 6.49
N ARG A 23 8.95 19.71 6.68
CA ARG A 23 7.63 20.33 6.52
C ARG A 23 7.33 20.55 5.03
N PRO A 24 6.32 19.90 4.43
CA PRO A 24 5.88 20.27 3.08
C PRO A 24 5.13 21.62 3.13
N GLN A 25 5.45 22.52 2.20
CA GLN A 25 4.67 23.73 1.96
C GLN A 25 3.36 23.35 1.27
N SER A 26 2.25 23.93 1.72
CA SER A 26 0.92 23.74 1.15
C SER A 26 0.87 24.28 -0.29
N PRO A 27 0.28 23.53 -1.24
CA PRO A 27 0.05 24.02 -2.60
C PRO A 27 -1.05 25.09 -2.62
N PRO A 28 -1.04 26.02 -3.60
CA PRO A 28 -2.05 27.07 -3.73
C PRO A 28 -3.43 26.51 -4.09
N THR A 29 -4.45 26.95 -3.39
CA THR A 29 -5.85 26.62 -3.63
C THR A 29 -6.38 27.36 -4.85
N ASN A 30 -6.54 26.68 -5.97
CA ASN A 30 -7.36 27.16 -7.09
C ASN A 30 -8.74 26.48 -7.01
N GLY A 31 -9.74 27.24 -6.61
CA GLY A 31 -11.10 26.80 -6.56
C GLY A 31 -11.70 26.64 -7.95
N HIS A 32 -12.12 25.42 -8.29
CA HIS A 32 -13.13 25.12 -9.31
C HIS A 32 -14.21 24.27 -8.69
N SER A 33 -15.38 24.86 -8.56
CA SER A 33 -16.59 24.21 -8.11
C SER A 33 -17.08 23.24 -9.18
N MET A 34 -17.11 21.95 -8.88
CA MET A 34 -17.83 20.93 -9.65
C MET A 34 -18.91 20.29 -8.75
N SER A 35 -20.14 20.38 -9.22
CA SER A 35 -21.36 20.01 -8.52
C SER A 35 -21.62 18.50 -8.45
N GLY A 36 -22.04 18.04 -7.27
CA GLY A 36 -22.95 16.89 -7.11
C GLY A 36 -22.33 15.48 -7.09
N ALA A 37 -22.38 14.81 -5.95
CA ALA A 37 -22.25 13.36 -5.71
C ALA A 37 -20.85 12.71 -5.74
N SER A 38 -19.79 13.37 -6.18
CA SER A 38 -18.42 12.85 -6.12
C SER A 38 -17.51 13.59 -5.11
N GLU A 39 -18.06 14.48 -4.31
CA GLU A 39 -17.26 15.27 -3.34
C GLU A 39 -16.50 14.36 -2.36
N GLY A 40 -15.17 14.49 -2.39
CA GLY A 40 -14.25 13.74 -1.52
C GLY A 40 -13.76 12.39 -2.05
N LEU A 41 -14.10 12.02 -3.30
CA LEU A 41 -13.58 10.81 -3.95
C LEU A 41 -12.53 11.10 -5.02
N VAL A 42 -12.47 12.32 -5.55
CA VAL A 42 -11.36 12.78 -6.39
C VAL A 42 -10.30 13.42 -5.49
N VAL A 43 -9.09 12.88 -5.54
CA VAL A 43 -7.97 13.32 -4.71
C VAL A 43 -6.77 13.66 -5.60
N SER A 44 -6.10 14.78 -5.30
CA SER A 44 -4.87 15.17 -5.96
C SER A 44 -3.67 14.49 -5.32
N THR A 45 -2.76 14.00 -6.14
CA THR A 45 -1.47 13.47 -5.71
C THR A 45 -0.33 14.17 -6.45
N THR A 46 0.90 13.93 -6.04
CA THR A 46 2.10 14.42 -6.74
C THR A 46 2.22 13.90 -8.17
N ALA A 47 1.52 12.81 -8.50
CA ALA A 47 1.54 12.20 -9.82
C ALA A 47 0.28 12.49 -10.65
N GLY A 48 -0.82 12.97 -10.05
CA GLY A 48 -2.05 13.31 -10.78
C GLY A 48 -3.31 13.12 -9.93
N LEU A 49 -4.47 13.28 -10.57
CA LEU A 49 -5.76 13.13 -9.93
C LEU A 49 -6.19 11.65 -9.91
N LEU A 50 -6.79 11.22 -8.80
CA LEU A 50 -7.31 9.88 -8.60
C LEU A 50 -8.80 9.93 -8.27
N GLN A 51 -9.59 9.08 -8.92
CA GLN A 51 -10.99 8.84 -8.57
C GLN A 51 -11.06 7.56 -7.74
N GLY A 52 -11.50 7.68 -6.49
CA GLY A 52 -11.77 6.56 -5.61
C GLY A 52 -13.22 6.11 -5.64
N SER A 53 -13.55 5.18 -4.75
CA SER A 53 -14.89 4.67 -4.52
C SER A 53 -15.27 4.74 -3.04
N LYS A 54 -16.56 4.58 -2.77
CA LYS A 54 -17.11 4.51 -1.42
C LYS A 54 -17.96 3.25 -1.31
N LYS A 55 -17.76 2.48 -0.24
CA LYS A 55 -18.62 1.35 0.08
C LYS A 55 -19.18 1.46 1.50
N ILE A 56 -20.32 0.82 1.73
CA ILE A 56 -20.91 0.63 3.05
C ILE A 56 -20.60 -0.79 3.47
N LEU A 57 -20.08 -0.95 4.69
CA LEU A 57 -19.82 -2.26 5.28
C LEU A 57 -21.13 -2.85 5.78
N SER A 58 -21.52 -4.02 5.27
CA SER A 58 -22.82 -4.68 5.54
C SER A 58 -23.04 -4.91 7.03
N ASP A 59 -21.99 -5.31 7.74
CA ASP A 59 -22.11 -5.79 9.12
C ASP A 59 -22.21 -4.64 10.15
N SER A 60 -21.65 -3.47 9.84
CA SER A 60 -21.60 -2.34 10.77
C SER A 60 -22.36 -1.11 10.29
N GLY A 61 -22.76 -1.05 9.02
CA GLY A 61 -23.33 0.15 8.40
C GLY A 61 -22.33 1.30 8.23
N LEU A 62 -21.08 1.14 8.68
CA LEU A 62 -20.03 2.13 8.51
C LEU A 62 -19.65 2.26 7.04
N SER A 63 -19.25 3.46 6.64
CA SER A 63 -18.81 3.69 5.27
C SER A 63 -17.32 4.01 5.19
N VAL A 64 -16.67 3.49 4.16
CA VAL A 64 -15.25 3.66 3.88
C VAL A 64 -15.06 4.20 2.47
N LYS A 65 -14.18 5.17 2.32
CA LYS A 65 -13.63 5.62 1.04
C LYS A 65 -12.42 4.79 0.72
N SER A 66 -12.24 4.41 -0.53
CA SER A 66 -11.09 3.62 -0.95
C SER A 66 -10.54 4.11 -2.30
N TRP A 67 -9.24 4.10 -2.41
CA TRP A 67 -8.49 4.31 -3.65
C TRP A 67 -7.60 3.08 -3.83
N VAL A 68 -7.97 2.23 -4.76
CA VAL A 68 -7.38 0.90 -4.98
C VAL A 68 -6.60 0.90 -6.29
N GLY A 69 -5.34 0.44 -6.25
CA GLY A 69 -4.50 0.37 -7.45
C GLY A 69 -3.86 1.70 -7.83
N ILE A 70 -3.32 2.43 -6.85
CA ILE A 70 -2.56 3.67 -7.07
C ILE A 70 -1.13 3.31 -7.45
N PRO A 71 -0.62 3.65 -8.64
CA PRO A 71 0.77 3.42 -8.98
C PRO A 71 1.67 4.41 -8.22
N TYR A 72 2.60 3.91 -7.44
CA TYR A 72 3.56 4.74 -6.71
C TYR A 72 4.93 4.83 -7.41
N ALA A 73 5.17 3.93 -8.36
CA ALA A 73 6.39 3.87 -9.16
C ALA A 73 6.05 3.52 -10.62
N GLU A 74 7.04 3.71 -11.51
CA GLU A 74 6.96 3.22 -12.87
C GLU A 74 6.96 1.68 -12.89
N ALA A 75 6.26 1.10 -13.86
CA ALA A 75 6.22 -0.34 -14.04
C ALA A 75 7.65 -0.87 -14.26
N PRO A 76 8.12 -1.84 -13.45
CA PRO A 76 9.49 -2.36 -13.55
C PRO A 76 9.62 -3.40 -14.67
N VAL A 77 9.22 -3.02 -15.88
CA VAL A 77 9.18 -3.88 -17.07
C VAL A 77 10.24 -3.47 -18.10
N GLY A 78 10.58 -4.37 -19.01
CA GLY A 78 11.53 -4.09 -20.09
C GLY A 78 12.86 -3.54 -19.57
N PRO A 79 13.30 -2.32 -19.99
CA PRO A 79 14.55 -1.72 -19.55
C PRO A 79 14.59 -1.42 -18.04
N LEU A 80 13.43 -1.30 -17.37
CA LEU A 80 13.33 -1.04 -15.93
C LEU A 80 13.31 -2.32 -15.09
N ARG A 81 13.18 -3.50 -15.71
CA ARG A 81 13.32 -4.78 -15.00
C ARG A 81 14.68 -4.85 -14.34
N PHE A 82 14.71 -5.28 -13.09
CA PHE A 82 15.93 -5.34 -12.28
C PHE A 82 16.63 -3.98 -12.05
N GLN A 83 15.94 -2.87 -12.29
CA GLN A 83 16.45 -1.55 -11.93
C GLN A 83 15.82 -1.08 -10.60
N PRO A 84 16.48 -0.15 -9.87
CA PRO A 84 15.85 0.55 -8.76
C PRO A 84 14.53 1.18 -9.19
N PRO A 85 13.50 1.21 -8.31
CA PRO A 85 12.22 1.80 -8.66
C PRO A 85 12.37 3.28 -8.99
N GLN A 86 11.64 3.72 -10.00
CA GLN A 86 11.54 5.12 -10.37
C GLN A 86 10.18 5.65 -9.92
N LYS A 87 10.13 6.87 -9.36
CA LYS A 87 8.88 7.52 -8.98
C LYS A 87 7.96 7.60 -10.20
N LYS A 88 6.66 7.41 -9.98
CA LYS A 88 5.66 7.50 -11.04
C LYS A 88 5.65 8.91 -11.64
N GLU A 89 5.77 8.99 -12.96
CA GLU A 89 5.56 10.24 -13.69
C GLU A 89 4.10 10.69 -13.61
N SER A 90 3.91 12.01 -13.75
CA SER A 90 2.56 12.56 -13.69
C SER A 90 1.73 12.16 -14.92
N TRP A 91 0.45 11.88 -14.69
CA TRP A 91 -0.53 11.57 -15.74
C TRP A 91 -1.55 12.69 -15.92
N PRO A 92 -2.06 12.89 -17.15
CA PRO A 92 -3.12 13.86 -17.41
C PRO A 92 -4.49 13.33 -16.97
N GLY A 93 -5.39 14.24 -16.60
CA GLY A 93 -6.77 13.92 -16.26
C GLY A 93 -6.93 13.18 -14.93
N VAL A 94 -8.08 12.53 -14.77
CA VAL A 94 -8.42 11.76 -13.58
C VAL A 94 -8.24 10.28 -13.88
N ARG A 95 -7.46 9.58 -13.06
CA ARG A 95 -7.25 8.13 -13.16
C ARG A 95 -8.17 7.40 -12.18
N ASP A 96 -8.85 6.37 -12.64
CA ASP A 96 -9.62 5.47 -11.78
C ASP A 96 -8.69 4.67 -10.85
N ALA A 97 -8.99 4.73 -9.55
CA ALA A 97 -8.34 3.97 -8.50
C ALA A 97 -9.39 3.13 -7.75
N ILE A 98 -10.02 2.20 -8.47
CA ILE A 98 -11.15 1.40 -8.00
C ILE A 98 -11.00 -0.10 -8.28
N ARG A 99 -9.88 -0.52 -8.86
CA ARG A 99 -9.64 -1.92 -9.22
C ARG A 99 -8.34 -2.40 -8.59
N THR A 100 -8.38 -3.61 -8.03
CA THR A 100 -7.18 -4.28 -7.56
C THR A 100 -6.28 -4.60 -8.74
N PRO A 101 -5.00 -4.17 -8.71
CA PRO A 101 -4.03 -4.49 -9.76
C PRO A 101 -3.59 -5.94 -9.64
N ALA A 102 -2.93 -6.47 -10.68
CA ALA A 102 -2.26 -7.76 -10.61
C ALA A 102 -1.23 -7.79 -9.47
N ALA A 103 -1.08 -8.94 -8.84
CA ALA A 103 -0.02 -9.16 -7.85
C ALA A 103 1.35 -9.19 -8.53
N CYS A 104 2.41 -8.93 -7.76
CA CYS A 104 3.76 -9.10 -8.26
C CYS A 104 4.03 -10.58 -8.60
N PRO A 105 4.88 -10.89 -9.62
CA PRO A 105 5.20 -12.25 -10.00
C PRO A 105 5.73 -13.04 -8.81
N GLN A 106 5.15 -14.19 -8.56
CA GLN A 106 5.44 -15.05 -7.42
C GLN A 106 5.10 -16.51 -7.72
N ALA A 107 5.81 -17.43 -7.06
CA ALA A 107 5.37 -18.80 -7.03
C ALA A 107 4.20 -18.89 -6.04
N SER A 108 3.11 -19.52 -6.47
CA SER A 108 1.98 -19.71 -5.56
C SER A 108 2.43 -20.58 -4.36
N PRO A 109 2.38 -20.07 -3.13
CA PRO A 109 2.76 -20.85 -1.95
C PRO A 109 1.85 -22.05 -1.76
N PHE A 110 0.62 -21.93 -2.20
CA PHE A 110 -0.38 -23.01 -2.12
C PHE A 110 -0.23 -24.06 -3.22
N SER A 111 0.33 -23.69 -4.38
CA SER A 111 0.69 -24.67 -5.43
C SER A 111 1.78 -25.62 -4.93
N MET A 112 2.71 -25.13 -4.11
CA MET A 112 3.72 -25.97 -3.46
C MET A 112 3.13 -26.88 -2.37
N ALA A 113 1.99 -26.52 -1.79
CA ALA A 113 1.26 -27.28 -0.75
C ALA A 113 0.00 -27.99 -1.28
N GLY A 114 -0.29 -27.93 -2.60
CA GLY A 114 -1.45 -28.58 -3.22
C GLY A 114 -2.78 -27.84 -3.05
N GLY A 115 -2.77 -26.55 -2.68
CA GLY A 115 -3.98 -25.71 -2.52
C GLY A 115 -4.19 -24.73 -3.68
N GLU A 116 -5.36 -24.11 -3.73
CA GLU A 116 -5.70 -23.03 -4.66
C GLU A 116 -5.30 -21.67 -4.06
N THR A 117 -4.79 -20.78 -4.89
CA THR A 117 -4.51 -19.38 -4.50
C THR A 117 -5.69 -18.51 -4.88
N ASN A 118 -5.99 -17.51 -4.05
CA ASN A 118 -6.98 -16.48 -4.37
C ASN A 118 -6.45 -15.39 -5.31
N LEU A 119 -5.20 -15.52 -5.80
CA LEU A 119 -4.63 -14.55 -6.72
C LEU A 119 -5.35 -14.62 -8.06
N THR A 120 -5.93 -13.51 -8.48
CA THR A 120 -6.61 -13.37 -9.77
C THR A 120 -5.63 -13.31 -10.93
N SER A 121 -4.49 -12.66 -10.76
CA SER A 121 -3.44 -12.57 -11.79
C SER A 121 -2.11 -12.08 -11.21
N THR A 122 -1.01 -12.33 -11.92
CA THR A 122 0.31 -11.75 -11.62
C THR A 122 0.85 -11.01 -12.83
N ASP A 123 1.50 -9.87 -12.61
CA ASP A 123 2.17 -9.07 -13.64
C ASP A 123 3.40 -8.38 -13.04
N GLU A 124 4.41 -8.09 -13.86
CA GLU A 124 5.55 -7.28 -13.42
C GLU A 124 5.15 -5.81 -13.23
N ASP A 125 4.11 -5.30 -13.91
CA ASP A 125 3.47 -4.01 -13.61
C ASP A 125 2.61 -4.14 -12.35
N CYS A 126 3.27 -4.19 -11.18
CA CYS A 126 2.65 -4.50 -9.90
C CYS A 126 2.96 -3.49 -8.77
N LEU A 127 3.71 -2.41 -9.05
CA LEU A 127 4.11 -1.46 -8.02
C LEU A 127 2.97 -0.47 -7.70
N TYR A 128 1.98 -0.99 -7.00
CA TYR A 128 0.77 -0.28 -6.62
C TYR A 128 0.55 -0.32 -5.11
N LEU A 129 -0.19 0.68 -4.63
CA LEU A 129 -0.72 0.71 -3.26
C LEU A 129 -2.23 1.01 -3.27
N SER A 130 -2.87 0.78 -2.14
CA SER A 130 -4.28 1.09 -1.94
C SER A 130 -4.45 1.83 -0.62
N ILE A 131 -5.39 2.78 -0.58
CA ILE A 131 -5.66 3.64 0.58
C ILE A 131 -7.12 3.48 0.97
N PHE A 132 -7.38 3.23 2.25
CA PHE A 132 -8.70 3.08 2.84
C PHE A 132 -8.86 4.10 3.97
N ALA A 133 -9.92 4.91 3.91
CA ALA A 133 -10.18 5.96 4.88
C ALA A 133 -11.64 5.92 5.36
N PRO A 134 -11.93 6.20 6.63
CA PRO A 134 -13.29 6.42 7.09
C PRO A 134 -13.96 7.52 6.27
N SER A 135 -15.26 7.36 6.00
CA SER A 135 -15.99 8.37 5.20
C SER A 135 -16.20 9.69 5.92
N LEU A 136 -16.26 9.65 7.26
CA LEU A 136 -16.48 10.81 8.11
C LEU A 136 -15.28 10.96 9.04
N SER A 137 -14.62 12.11 8.95
CA SER A 137 -13.61 12.56 9.92
C SER A 137 -13.54 14.08 9.89
N GLU A 138 -13.53 14.70 11.05
CA GLU A 138 -13.39 16.15 11.22
C GLU A 138 -11.93 16.60 11.38
N SER A 139 -11.02 15.65 11.52
CA SER A 139 -9.58 15.90 11.70
C SER A 139 -8.74 14.91 10.91
N LEU A 140 -7.46 15.24 10.73
CA LEU A 140 -6.50 14.31 10.12
C LEU A 140 -6.32 13.07 11.01
N LEU A 141 -6.32 11.91 10.36
CA LEU A 141 -6.30 10.60 11.01
C LEU A 141 -4.90 9.99 11.06
N PRO A 142 -4.60 9.16 12.09
CA PRO A 142 -3.41 8.33 12.07
C PRO A 142 -3.39 7.42 10.84
N VAL A 143 -2.19 7.13 10.35
CA VAL A 143 -1.96 6.33 9.15
C VAL A 143 -1.22 5.05 9.52
N MET A 144 -1.73 3.93 9.05
CA MET A 144 -1.12 2.61 9.20
C MET A 144 -0.74 2.09 7.80
N ILE A 145 0.55 1.83 7.57
CA ILE A 145 1.03 1.26 6.31
C ILE A 145 1.27 -0.23 6.53
N TRP A 146 0.46 -1.06 5.87
CA TRP A 146 0.58 -2.50 5.89
C TRP A 146 1.51 -3.00 4.80
N ILE A 147 2.53 -3.77 5.19
CA ILE A 147 3.39 -4.54 4.30
C ILE A 147 2.99 -6.00 4.43
N HIS A 148 2.52 -6.59 3.34
CA HIS A 148 2.03 -7.98 3.36
C HIS A 148 3.14 -8.96 3.71
N PRO A 149 2.81 -10.07 4.42
CA PRO A 149 3.75 -11.15 4.73
C PRO A 149 4.12 -11.98 3.50
N GLY A 150 4.94 -13.02 3.71
CA GLY A 150 5.25 -14.01 2.69
C GLY A 150 6.73 -14.24 2.45
N GLY A 151 7.58 -13.86 3.41
CA GLY A 151 9.03 -14.15 3.36
C GLY A 151 9.70 -13.61 2.10
N PHE A 152 9.22 -12.49 1.55
CA PHE A 152 9.68 -11.85 0.31
C PHE A 152 9.46 -12.69 -0.97
N ASN A 153 8.71 -13.77 -0.92
CA ASN A 153 8.48 -14.68 -2.03
C ASN A 153 7.06 -14.67 -2.56
N PHE A 154 6.09 -14.31 -1.72
CA PHE A 154 4.66 -14.24 -2.08
C PHE A 154 3.93 -13.19 -1.26
N GLY A 155 2.67 -12.96 -1.62
CA GLY A 155 1.78 -11.98 -0.98
C GLY A 155 1.29 -10.92 -1.95
N SER A 156 0.20 -10.24 -1.59
CA SER A 156 -0.46 -9.24 -2.43
C SER A 156 -1.38 -8.31 -1.67
N LEU A 157 -1.95 -7.33 -2.39
CA LEU A 157 -3.04 -6.48 -1.90
C LEU A 157 -4.35 -7.27 -1.72
N GLU A 158 -4.49 -8.44 -2.35
CA GLU A 158 -5.69 -9.28 -2.28
C GLU A 158 -5.76 -10.08 -0.97
N ASP A 159 -4.65 -10.23 -0.25
CA ASP A 159 -4.57 -11.07 0.95
C ASP A 159 -5.37 -10.50 2.13
N THR A 160 -5.65 -9.20 2.14
CA THR A 160 -6.37 -8.53 3.24
C THR A 160 -7.31 -7.44 2.72
N ASP A 161 -8.49 -7.30 3.35
CA ASP A 161 -9.38 -6.14 3.17
C ASP A 161 -9.27 -5.20 4.38
N PRO A 162 -8.53 -4.09 4.28
CA PRO A 162 -8.35 -3.16 5.39
C PRO A 162 -9.58 -2.30 5.71
N SER A 163 -10.65 -2.41 4.93
CA SER A 163 -11.83 -1.54 5.04
C SER A 163 -12.46 -1.55 6.44
N VAL A 164 -12.56 -2.74 7.05
CA VAL A 164 -13.13 -2.89 8.39
C VAL A 164 -12.24 -2.18 9.42
N LEU A 165 -10.93 -2.45 9.38
CA LEU A 165 -9.96 -1.82 10.29
C LEU A 165 -10.01 -0.28 10.18
N ALA A 166 -10.01 0.24 8.97
CA ALA A 166 -10.08 1.68 8.73
C ALA A 166 -11.37 2.29 9.30
N ALA A 167 -12.52 1.70 8.97
CA ALA A 167 -13.82 2.25 9.36
C ALA A 167 -14.10 2.16 10.86
N THR A 168 -13.69 1.06 11.52
CA THR A 168 -14.02 0.81 12.95
C THR A 168 -13.07 1.52 13.91
N ASN A 169 -11.82 1.76 13.50
CA ASN A 169 -10.80 2.34 14.39
C ASN A 169 -10.45 3.79 14.04
N ASN A 170 -11.16 4.38 13.10
CA ASN A 170 -10.96 5.77 12.68
C ASN A 170 -9.49 6.07 12.31
N VAL A 171 -8.90 5.21 11.50
CA VAL A 171 -7.52 5.29 10.98
C VAL A 171 -7.52 5.18 9.47
N ILE A 172 -6.51 5.72 8.83
CA ILE A 172 -6.25 5.43 7.42
C ILE A 172 -5.35 4.20 7.34
N VAL A 173 -5.73 3.24 6.50
CA VAL A 173 -4.91 2.07 6.23
C VAL A 173 -4.43 2.12 4.78
N VAL A 174 -3.13 1.97 4.61
CA VAL A 174 -2.47 1.86 3.30
C VAL A 174 -1.91 0.46 3.19
N SER A 175 -2.21 -0.24 2.11
CA SER A 175 -1.58 -1.51 1.76
C SER A 175 -0.75 -1.32 0.50
N LEU A 176 0.40 -1.97 0.40
CA LEU A 176 1.29 -1.83 -0.75
C LEU A 176 1.79 -3.18 -1.27
N GLN A 177 2.07 -3.24 -2.57
CA GLN A 177 2.80 -4.32 -3.21
C GLN A 177 4.25 -3.91 -3.46
N TYR A 178 5.14 -4.88 -3.52
CA TYR A 178 6.56 -4.71 -3.81
C TYR A 178 7.07 -5.94 -4.55
N ARG A 179 8.15 -5.81 -5.33
CA ARG A 179 8.73 -6.94 -6.06
C ARG A 179 9.20 -8.03 -5.13
N LEU A 180 8.93 -9.26 -5.53
CA LEU A 180 9.14 -10.48 -4.76
C LEU A 180 10.18 -11.38 -5.42
N GLY A 181 10.65 -12.39 -4.67
CA GLY A 181 11.53 -13.44 -5.17
C GLY A 181 12.74 -12.90 -5.92
N ALA A 182 13.06 -13.51 -7.06
CA ALA A 182 14.22 -13.13 -7.86
C ALA A 182 14.14 -11.70 -8.41
N LEU A 183 12.94 -11.21 -8.80
CA LEU A 183 12.77 -9.86 -9.34
C LEU A 183 13.01 -8.77 -8.30
N GLY A 184 12.71 -9.07 -7.01
CA GLY A 184 12.88 -8.13 -5.90
C GLY A 184 14.21 -8.26 -5.13
N PHE A 185 14.78 -9.47 -5.07
CA PHE A 185 15.84 -9.76 -4.09
C PHE A 185 17.08 -10.44 -4.67
N SER A 186 17.20 -10.60 -5.99
CA SER A 186 18.45 -11.07 -6.59
C SER A 186 19.59 -10.08 -6.39
N LEU A 187 20.77 -10.59 -6.05
CA LEU A 187 21.99 -9.82 -6.01
C LEU A 187 22.60 -9.75 -7.41
N LEU A 188 22.22 -8.74 -8.20
CA LEU A 188 22.71 -8.57 -9.56
C LEU A 188 24.06 -7.84 -9.60
N SER A 189 24.30 -6.92 -8.68
CA SER A 189 25.57 -6.21 -8.48
C SER A 189 25.59 -5.57 -7.09
N LYS A 190 26.75 -5.02 -6.67
CA LYS A 190 26.84 -4.28 -5.39
C LYS A 190 25.88 -3.09 -5.30
N ASN A 191 25.49 -2.52 -6.44
CA ASN A 191 24.61 -1.34 -6.51
C ASN A 191 23.15 -1.68 -6.84
N VAL A 192 22.89 -2.92 -7.28
CA VAL A 192 21.56 -3.40 -7.67
C VAL A 192 21.21 -4.62 -6.84
N SER A 193 20.62 -4.36 -5.69
CA SER A 193 20.17 -5.36 -4.72
C SER A 193 19.00 -4.82 -3.92
N ASN A 194 18.27 -5.70 -3.25
CA ASN A 194 17.15 -5.37 -2.36
C ASN A 194 16.12 -4.46 -3.05
N LEU A 195 15.78 -4.76 -4.30
CA LEU A 195 14.84 -3.92 -5.08
C LEU A 195 13.47 -3.89 -4.44
N GLY A 196 13.00 -5.02 -3.87
CA GLY A 196 11.72 -5.07 -3.14
C GLY A 196 11.69 -4.14 -1.91
N LEU A 197 12.79 -4.02 -1.16
CA LEU A 197 12.87 -3.04 -0.06
C LEU A 197 12.92 -1.60 -0.57
N ARG A 198 13.56 -1.36 -1.72
CA ARG A 198 13.57 -0.04 -2.34
C ARG A 198 12.17 0.34 -2.85
N ASP A 199 11.39 -0.63 -3.34
CA ASP A 199 9.99 -0.43 -3.72
C ASP A 199 9.17 0.04 -2.52
N GLN A 200 9.33 -0.63 -1.36
CA GLN A 200 8.66 -0.23 -0.10
C GLN A 200 9.04 1.21 0.30
N ILE A 201 10.32 1.59 0.19
CA ILE A 201 10.78 2.96 0.49
C ILE A 201 10.09 3.98 -0.41
N VAL A 202 10.00 3.72 -1.73
CA VAL A 202 9.33 4.62 -2.67
C VAL A 202 7.83 4.71 -2.39
N ALA A 203 7.19 3.60 -2.01
CA ALA A 203 5.79 3.60 -1.60
C ALA A 203 5.55 4.43 -0.32
N ILE A 204 6.39 4.29 0.69
CA ILE A 204 6.32 5.07 1.93
C ILE A 204 6.58 6.56 1.64
N ASP A 205 7.51 6.88 0.77
CA ASP A 205 7.77 8.26 0.32
C ASP A 205 6.55 8.85 -0.40
N PHE A 206 5.89 8.07 -1.29
CA PHE A 206 4.62 8.48 -1.91
C PHE A 206 3.54 8.77 -0.86
N VAL A 207 3.38 7.90 0.13
CA VAL A 207 2.41 8.09 1.23
C VAL A 207 2.72 9.37 1.99
N SER A 208 3.98 9.60 2.38
CA SER A 208 4.37 10.76 3.17
C SER A 208 4.04 12.12 2.50
N HIS A 209 4.14 12.17 1.16
CA HIS A 209 3.86 13.37 0.39
C HIS A 209 2.38 13.59 0.06
N ASN A 210 1.58 12.52 0.06
CA ASN A 210 0.23 12.56 -0.49
C ASN A 210 -0.87 12.30 0.54
N ILE A 211 -0.57 11.66 1.66
CA ILE A 211 -1.59 11.12 2.57
C ILE A 211 -2.49 12.19 3.19
N ILE A 212 -2.01 13.42 3.30
CA ILE A 212 -2.79 14.55 3.79
C ILE A 212 -4.04 14.80 2.93
N ASN A 213 -3.95 14.58 1.62
CA ASN A 213 -5.05 14.77 0.68
C ASN A 213 -6.12 13.67 0.80
N PHE A 214 -5.78 12.55 1.43
CA PHE A 214 -6.69 11.46 1.78
C PHE A 214 -7.27 11.58 3.19
N GLY A 215 -6.92 12.66 3.92
CA GLY A 215 -7.34 12.90 5.31
C GLY A 215 -6.40 12.30 6.35
N GLY A 216 -5.20 11.87 5.97
CA GLY A 216 -4.19 11.32 6.89
C GLY A 216 -3.23 12.37 7.42
N ASP A 217 -2.75 12.14 8.62
CA ASP A 217 -1.72 12.96 9.27
C ASP A 217 -0.33 12.40 8.93
N PRO A 218 0.47 13.10 8.11
CA PRO A 218 1.80 12.64 7.71
C PRO A 218 2.79 12.59 8.88
N THR A 219 2.46 13.18 10.03
CA THR A 219 3.29 13.15 11.25
C THR A 219 2.97 11.96 12.16
N ARG A 220 1.88 11.23 11.87
CA ARG A 220 1.42 10.05 12.62
C ARG A 220 1.30 8.83 11.73
N VAL A 221 2.42 8.43 11.13
CA VAL A 221 2.50 7.28 10.24
C VAL A 221 3.21 6.13 10.96
N THR A 222 2.58 4.96 10.97
CA THR A 222 3.14 3.72 11.50
C THR A 222 3.21 2.68 10.39
N VAL A 223 4.37 2.09 10.19
CA VAL A 223 4.56 0.94 9.30
C VAL A 223 4.46 -0.33 10.14
N PHE A 224 3.70 -1.31 9.66
CA PHE A 224 3.57 -2.61 10.31
C PHE A 224 3.49 -3.73 9.27
N GLY A 225 3.87 -4.92 9.68
CA GLY A 225 3.87 -6.11 8.83
C GLY A 225 4.19 -7.33 9.66
N SER A 226 4.18 -8.49 9.03
CA SER A 226 4.57 -9.78 9.61
C SER A 226 5.54 -10.47 8.66
N GLU A 227 6.63 -11.07 9.18
CA GLU A 227 7.63 -11.82 8.40
C GLU A 227 8.35 -11.03 7.28
N VAL A 228 8.35 -9.70 7.35
CA VAL A 228 8.91 -8.79 6.32
C VAL A 228 9.77 -7.67 6.90
N ILE A 229 10.04 -7.74 8.20
CA ILE A 229 10.82 -6.74 8.93
C ILE A 229 11.99 -7.44 9.62
#